data_b3ecb1ee9be8adf335009ae62b75828c
#
_entry.id   b3ecb1ee9be8adf335009ae62b75828c
#
_cell.length_a   1.000
_cell.length_b   1.000
_cell.length_c   1.000
_cell.angle_alpha   90.00
_cell.angle_beta   90.00
_cell.angle_gamma   90.00
#
_symmetry.space_group_name_H-M   'P 1'
#
loop_
_entity.id
_entity.type
_entity.pdbx_description
1 polymer ?
#
loop_
_entity_poly.entity_id
_entity_poly.type
_entity_poly.pdbx_seq_one_letter_code
_entity_poly.pdbx_strand_id
1 'polypeptide(L)'
;RQTVLDQYLSKLIDLLEQRGLSEKTMLVVTSEFGRTPKVNSNGGRDHWSNLAPLLISSKSHTMGRVVGKSSVNAETVDEGECFPEDLRWTMFDHLGIDRHMKWTSTDGRPMTMVKEDAKNILTEL
;
A
#
# COMPACT_ATOMS: atom_id res chain seq x y z
N ARG A 1 -17.52 -4.76 11.80
CA ARG A 1 -17.07 -4.45 10.41
C ARG A 1 -15.69 -5.04 10.11
N GLN A 2 -14.73 -5.00 11.04
CA GLN A 2 -13.39 -5.58 10.84
C GLN A 2 -13.43 -7.11 10.66
N THR A 3 -14.25 -7.81 11.43
CA THR A 3 -14.44 -9.26 11.30
C THR A 3 -14.93 -9.67 9.92
N VAL A 4 -15.81 -8.86 9.31
CA VAL A 4 -16.33 -9.12 7.96
C VAL A 4 -15.22 -8.96 6.92
N LEU A 5 -14.41 -7.89 7.03
CA LEU A 5 -13.27 -7.66 6.13
C LEU A 5 -12.27 -8.81 6.22
N ASP A 6 -11.92 -9.23 7.44
CA ASP A 6 -11.00 -10.34 7.70
C ASP A 6 -11.47 -11.64 7.04
N GLN A 7 -12.74 -12.00 7.24
CA GLN A 7 -13.34 -13.19 6.61
C GLN A 7 -13.31 -13.16 5.08
N TYR A 8 -13.60 -11.99 4.48
CA TYR A 8 -13.57 -11.87 3.02
C TYR A 8 -12.15 -11.89 2.46
N LEU A 9 -11.19 -11.26 3.13
CA LEU A 9 -9.78 -11.28 2.70
C LEU A 9 -9.20 -12.69 2.78
N SER A 10 -9.41 -13.39 3.89
CA SER A 10 -8.97 -14.77 4.04
C SER A 10 -9.54 -15.66 2.95
N LYS A 11 -10.85 -15.57 2.70
CA LYS A 11 -11.50 -16.35 1.65
C LYS A 11 -11.00 -16.00 0.24
N LEU A 12 -10.71 -14.72 -0.02
CA LEU A 12 -10.15 -14.28 -1.30
C LEU A 12 -8.76 -14.89 -1.52
N ILE A 13 -7.89 -14.86 -0.50
CA ILE A 13 -6.55 -15.45 -0.55
C ILE A 13 -6.64 -16.96 -0.83
N ASP A 14 -7.50 -17.68 -0.09
CA ASP A 14 -7.73 -19.11 -0.30
C ASP A 14 -8.22 -19.43 -1.73
N LEU A 15 -9.12 -18.62 -2.27
CA LEU A 15 -9.63 -18.79 -3.64
C LEU A 15 -8.56 -18.52 -4.70
N LEU A 16 -7.70 -17.53 -4.50
CA LEU A 16 -6.57 -17.26 -5.39
C LEU A 16 -5.60 -18.44 -5.41
N GLU A 17 -5.36 -19.03 -4.24
CA GLU A 17 -4.49 -20.20 -4.12
C GLU A 17 -5.10 -21.44 -4.79
N GLN A 18 -6.36 -21.75 -4.51
CA GLN A 18 -7.09 -22.87 -5.11
C GLN A 18 -7.16 -22.79 -6.64
N ARG A 19 -7.17 -21.58 -7.19
CA ARG A 19 -7.20 -21.33 -8.64
C ARG A 19 -5.82 -21.22 -9.28
N GLY A 20 -4.74 -21.35 -8.51
CA GLY A 20 -3.37 -21.23 -9.00
C GLY A 20 -3.00 -19.81 -9.45
N LEU A 21 -3.68 -18.79 -8.92
CA LEU A 21 -3.47 -17.38 -9.28
C LEU A 21 -2.57 -16.63 -8.29
N SER A 22 -2.30 -17.19 -7.12
CA SER A 22 -1.60 -16.50 -6.02
C SER A 22 -0.17 -16.06 -6.37
N GLU A 23 0.53 -16.80 -7.23
CA GLU A 23 1.90 -16.44 -7.67
C GLU A 23 1.93 -15.20 -8.59
N LYS A 24 0.81 -14.91 -9.25
CA LYS A 24 0.70 -13.81 -10.22
C LYS A 24 -0.12 -12.63 -9.70
N THR A 25 -0.60 -12.72 -8.47
CA THR A 25 -1.50 -11.73 -7.90
C THR A 25 -0.87 -11.07 -6.70
N MET A 26 -0.82 -9.75 -6.72
CA MET A 26 -0.58 -8.93 -5.54
C MET A 26 -1.92 -8.35 -5.07
N LEU A 27 -2.28 -8.63 -3.83
CA LEU A 27 -3.46 -8.04 -3.18
C LEU A 27 -3.02 -6.83 -2.36
N VAL A 28 -3.61 -5.68 -2.65
CA VAL A 28 -3.36 -4.42 -1.94
C VAL A 28 -4.66 -3.93 -1.32
N VAL A 29 -4.66 -3.70 -0.01
CA VAL A 29 -5.79 -3.15 0.73
C VAL A 29 -5.32 -1.88 1.44
N THR A 30 -5.93 -0.77 1.10
CA THR A 30 -5.57 0.54 1.66
C THR A 30 -6.79 1.45 1.71
N SER A 31 -6.63 2.62 2.28
CA SER A 31 -7.60 3.73 2.24
C SER A 31 -6.90 5.00 1.76
N GLU A 32 -7.67 5.98 1.30
CA GLU A 32 -7.16 7.28 0.85
C GLU A 32 -6.41 8.02 1.97
N PHE A 33 -6.88 7.89 3.21
CA PHE A 33 -6.33 8.50 4.41
C PHE A 33 -6.69 7.67 5.65
N GLY A 34 -5.99 7.92 6.74
CA GLY A 34 -6.32 7.39 8.04
C GLY A 34 -7.42 8.17 8.76
N ARG A 35 -7.55 7.92 10.04
CA ARG A 35 -8.49 8.62 10.92
C ARG A 35 -7.76 9.22 12.10
N THR A 36 -8.24 10.38 12.59
CA THR A 36 -7.64 11.06 13.74
C THR A 36 -7.51 10.14 14.94
N PRO A 37 -6.38 10.20 15.68
CA PRO A 37 -6.21 9.45 16.94
C PRO A 37 -7.25 9.84 17.99
N LYS A 38 -7.65 11.12 18.01
CA LYS A 38 -8.67 11.64 18.91
C LYS A 38 -10.06 11.48 18.34
N VAL A 39 -10.99 11.12 19.20
CA VAL A 39 -12.43 11.12 18.90
C VAL A 39 -12.94 12.57 19.01
N ASN A 40 -13.71 13.01 18.04
CA ASN A 40 -14.30 14.35 18.02
C ASN A 40 -15.55 14.46 18.92
N SER A 41 -16.09 15.65 19.04
CA SER A 41 -17.26 15.95 19.89
C SER A 41 -18.54 15.17 19.50
N ASN A 42 -18.60 14.67 18.27
CA ASN A 42 -19.72 13.88 17.75
C ASN A 42 -19.52 12.37 17.92
N GLY A 43 -18.49 11.94 18.65
CA GLY A 43 -18.18 10.52 18.87
C GLY A 43 -17.56 9.82 17.66
N GLY A 44 -17.11 10.57 16.65
CA GLY A 44 -16.45 10.08 15.44
C GLY A 44 -14.97 10.40 15.37
N ARG A 45 -14.34 10.01 14.27
CA ARG A 45 -12.94 10.34 13.93
C ARG A 45 -12.93 11.01 12.56
N ASP A 46 -12.19 12.12 12.46
CA ASP A 46 -12.05 12.90 11.24
C ASP A 46 -11.02 12.29 10.29
N HIS A 47 -10.90 12.83 9.08
CA HIS A 47 -9.88 12.44 8.12
C HIS A 47 -8.49 12.82 8.63
N TRP A 48 -7.51 11.94 8.42
CA TRP A 48 -6.13 12.14 8.86
C TRP A 48 -5.17 11.73 7.74
N SER A 49 -4.64 12.70 7.02
CA SER A 49 -3.78 12.46 5.86
C SER A 49 -2.35 12.03 6.21
N ASN A 50 -1.94 12.23 7.46
CA ASN A 50 -0.56 11.92 7.88
C ASN A 50 -0.27 10.42 7.96
N LEU A 51 -1.31 9.61 8.15
CA LEU A 51 -1.19 8.16 8.28
C LEU A 51 -2.32 7.47 7.53
N ALA A 52 -1.99 6.44 6.77
CA ALA A 52 -2.95 5.53 6.18
C ALA A 52 -2.47 4.09 6.35
N PRO A 53 -3.35 3.13 6.69
CA PRO A 53 -2.98 1.73 6.76
C PRO A 53 -2.82 1.17 5.34
N LEU A 54 -1.85 0.26 5.19
CA LEU A 54 -1.60 -0.49 3.97
C LEU A 54 -1.39 -1.96 4.32
N LEU A 55 -2.09 -2.84 3.62
CA LEU A 55 -1.83 -4.27 3.65
C LEU A 55 -1.48 -4.73 2.25
N ILE A 56 -0.37 -5.47 2.13
CA ILE A 56 0.03 -6.13 0.89
C ILE A 56 0.11 -7.64 1.16
N SER A 57 -0.42 -8.42 0.25
CA SER A 57 -0.27 -9.88 0.23
C SER A 57 0.14 -10.33 -1.16
N SER A 58 1.27 -11.04 -1.26
CA SER A 58 1.81 -11.57 -2.52
C SER A 58 2.61 -12.84 -2.24
N LYS A 59 2.33 -13.91 -2.96
CA LYS A 59 3.07 -15.17 -2.78
C LYS A 59 4.46 -15.14 -3.41
N SER A 60 4.70 -14.23 -4.35
CA SER A 60 6.01 -14.04 -4.99
C SER A 60 7.03 -13.29 -4.11
N HIS A 61 6.62 -12.82 -2.92
CA HIS A 61 7.47 -12.07 -1.99
C HIS A 61 7.42 -12.63 -0.58
N THR A 62 8.45 -12.35 0.22
CA THR A 62 8.46 -12.70 1.65
C THR A 62 7.46 -11.82 2.41
N MET A 63 6.44 -12.46 2.98
CA MET A 63 5.37 -11.83 3.74
C MET A 63 5.55 -12.03 5.25
N GLY A 64 4.60 -11.52 6.05
CA GLY A 64 4.57 -11.70 7.50
C GLY A 64 5.42 -10.70 8.28
N ARG A 65 5.70 -9.54 7.70
CA ARG A 65 6.42 -8.44 8.35
C ARG A 65 5.57 -7.18 8.44
N VAL A 66 5.92 -6.30 9.33
CA VAL A 66 5.35 -4.97 9.48
C VAL A 66 6.40 -3.96 9.04
N VAL A 67 6.03 -3.05 8.15
CA VAL A 67 6.85 -1.95 7.66
C VAL A 67 6.26 -0.65 8.18
N GLY A 68 7.11 0.21 8.72
CA GLY A 68 6.71 1.47 9.30
C GLY A 68 6.18 1.37 10.73
N LYS A 69 6.33 2.48 11.46
CA LYS A 69 5.88 2.64 12.83
C LYS A 69 5.34 4.04 13.03
N SER A 70 4.19 4.15 13.64
CA SER A 70 3.65 5.45 14.04
C SER A 70 4.25 5.94 15.35
N SER A 71 4.20 7.24 15.56
CA SER A 71 4.44 7.84 16.87
C SER A 71 3.50 7.26 17.94
N VAL A 72 3.87 7.40 19.20
CA VAL A 72 3.13 6.86 20.36
C VAL A 72 1.65 7.30 20.33
N ASN A 73 1.39 8.52 19.88
CA ASN A 73 0.03 9.07 19.79
C ASN A 73 -0.65 8.76 18.45
N ALA A 74 0.01 8.00 17.55
CA ALA A 74 -0.47 7.73 16.19
C ALA A 74 -0.82 9.01 15.39
N GLU A 75 -0.05 10.07 15.57
CA GLU A 75 -0.26 11.35 14.87
C GLU A 75 0.61 11.48 13.62
N THR A 76 1.82 10.90 13.66
CA THR A 76 2.83 10.96 12.61
C THR A 76 3.50 9.61 12.40
N VAL A 77 4.23 9.47 11.30
CA VAL A 77 5.19 8.37 11.11
C VAL A 77 6.43 8.64 11.96
N ASP A 78 6.94 7.62 12.64
CA ASP A 78 8.15 7.66 13.48
C ASP A 78 9.33 6.97 12.77
N GLU A 79 9.06 5.82 12.13
CA GLU A 79 10.05 5.03 11.39
C GLU A 79 9.42 4.38 10.14
N GLY A 80 10.24 4.14 9.11
CA GLY A 80 9.83 3.39 7.91
C GLY A 80 8.71 4.07 7.12
N GLU A 81 8.84 5.37 6.89
CA GLU A 81 7.88 6.15 6.11
C GLU A 81 7.75 5.60 4.69
N CYS A 82 6.51 5.39 4.25
CA CYS A 82 6.15 4.97 2.90
C CYS A 82 5.25 6.02 2.26
N PHE A 83 5.55 6.37 1.03
CA PHE A 83 4.77 7.30 0.22
C PHE A 83 3.91 6.57 -0.83
N PRO A 84 2.89 7.22 -1.39
CA PRO A 84 2.11 6.64 -2.50
C PRO A 84 2.97 6.25 -3.72
N GLU A 85 4.08 6.94 -3.95
CA GLU A 85 5.05 6.62 -4.99
C GLU A 85 5.76 5.28 -4.75
N ASP A 86 6.04 4.94 -3.49
CA ASP A 86 6.66 3.66 -3.11
C ASP A 86 5.69 2.51 -3.38
N LEU A 87 4.42 2.70 -3.03
CA LEU A 87 3.38 1.73 -3.37
C LEU A 87 3.24 1.57 -4.89
N ARG A 88 3.23 2.66 -5.63
CA ARG A 88 3.16 2.62 -7.09
C ARG A 88 4.33 1.87 -7.69
N TRP A 89 5.56 2.14 -7.23
CA TRP A 89 6.74 1.40 -7.66
C TRP A 89 6.63 -0.08 -7.32
N THR A 90 6.23 -0.42 -6.10
CA THR A 90 6.04 -1.81 -5.67
C THR A 90 5.05 -2.57 -6.56
N MET A 91 3.93 -1.94 -6.94
CA MET A 91 2.95 -2.54 -7.85
C MET A 91 3.51 -2.70 -9.27
N PHE A 92 4.24 -1.71 -9.78
CA PHE A 92 4.81 -1.75 -11.13
C PHE A 92 5.91 -2.80 -11.24
N ASP A 93 6.77 -2.92 -10.23
CA ASP A 93 7.78 -3.96 -10.15
C ASP A 93 7.15 -5.37 -10.17
N HIS A 94 6.10 -5.57 -9.38
CA HIS A 94 5.32 -6.82 -9.41
C HIS A 94 4.74 -7.15 -10.79
N LEU A 95 4.34 -6.13 -11.54
CA LEU A 95 3.81 -6.27 -12.90
C LEU A 95 4.90 -6.38 -13.98
N GLY A 96 6.18 -6.29 -13.60
CA GLY A 96 7.31 -6.30 -14.54
C GLY A 96 7.44 -5.02 -15.37
N ILE A 97 6.90 -3.91 -14.89
CA ILE A 97 7.00 -2.60 -15.55
C ILE A 97 8.32 -1.95 -15.16
N ASP A 98 9.12 -1.58 -16.18
CA ASP A 98 10.40 -0.89 -15.97
C ASP A 98 10.17 0.49 -15.32
N ARG A 99 10.85 0.75 -14.19
CA ARG A 99 10.81 2.05 -13.49
C ARG A 99 11.26 3.23 -14.34
N HIS A 100 12.12 2.99 -15.33
CA HIS A 100 12.65 4.03 -16.23
C HIS A 100 11.74 4.29 -17.44
N MET A 101 10.64 3.54 -17.57
CA MET A 101 9.67 3.78 -18.63
C MET A 101 9.14 5.21 -18.56
N LYS A 102 9.07 5.84 -19.73
CA LYS A 102 8.55 7.19 -19.89
C LYS A 102 7.30 7.19 -20.74
N TRP A 103 6.41 8.11 -20.48
CA TRP A 103 5.25 8.40 -21.31
C TRP A 103 5.21 9.90 -21.61
N THR A 104 4.50 10.29 -22.64
CA THR A 104 4.36 11.69 -23.02
C THR A 104 2.96 12.16 -22.62
N SER A 105 2.90 13.20 -21.81
CA SER A 105 1.64 13.84 -21.43
C SER A 105 0.99 14.55 -22.62
N THR A 106 -0.26 14.93 -22.50
CA THR A 106 -1.04 15.59 -23.58
C THR A 106 -0.45 16.92 -24.02
N ASP A 107 0.34 17.58 -23.17
CA ASP A 107 1.07 18.81 -23.47
C ASP A 107 2.51 18.57 -24.01
N GLY A 108 2.84 17.32 -24.33
CA GLY A 108 4.11 16.94 -24.95
C GLY A 108 5.28 16.78 -23.98
N ARG A 109 5.07 16.80 -22.66
CA ARG A 109 6.15 16.64 -21.68
C ARG A 109 6.47 15.16 -21.44
N PRO A 110 7.75 14.76 -21.40
CA PRO A 110 8.12 13.44 -20.97
C PRO A 110 7.91 13.29 -19.46
N MET A 111 7.18 12.27 -19.07
CA MET A 111 6.89 11.92 -17.68
C MET A 111 7.46 10.54 -17.36
N THR A 112 8.06 10.39 -16.18
CA THR A 112 8.47 9.08 -15.67
C THR A 112 7.31 8.35 -15.02
N MET A 113 7.26 7.04 -15.16
CA MET A 113 6.22 6.20 -14.53
C MET A 113 6.40 6.17 -13.01
N VAL A 114 7.64 6.20 -12.54
CA VAL A 114 8.02 6.14 -11.13
C VAL A 114 9.03 7.24 -10.84
N LYS A 115 8.98 7.84 -9.66
CA LYS A 115 10.04 8.75 -9.18
C LYS A 115 11.33 7.99 -8.94
N GLU A 116 12.48 8.63 -9.15
CA GLU A 116 13.79 8.00 -8.97
C GLU A 116 14.07 7.58 -7.52
N ASP A 117 13.55 8.32 -6.55
CA ASP A 117 13.70 8.09 -5.11
C ASP A 117 12.66 7.13 -4.51
N ALA A 118 11.68 6.68 -5.31
CA ALA A 118 10.68 5.72 -4.85
C ALA A 118 11.32 4.37 -4.52
N LYS A 119 10.94 3.81 -3.37
CA LYS A 119 11.42 2.53 -2.85
C LYS A 119 10.38 1.44 -3.04
N ASN A 120 10.83 0.23 -3.31
CA ASN A 120 9.94 -0.93 -3.28
C ASN A 120 9.70 -1.34 -1.83
N ILE A 121 8.44 -1.27 -1.38
CA ILE A 121 8.05 -1.58 0.00
C ILE A 121 8.38 -3.03 0.39
N LEU A 122 8.37 -3.95 -0.56
CA LEU A 122 8.57 -5.37 -0.30
C LEU A 122 10.05 -5.79 -0.29
N THR A 123 10.94 -5.02 -0.90
CA THR A 123 12.35 -5.39 -1.08
C THR A 123 13.34 -4.39 -0.49
N GLU A 124 12.96 -3.11 -0.34
CA GLU A 124 13.87 -2.03 0.05
C GLU A 124 13.51 -1.37 1.40
N LEU A 125 12.37 -1.72 2.01
CA LEU A 125 11.89 -1.23 3.33
C LEU A 125 11.60 -2.38 4.35
#